data_28b6fdbdb875e2522772688637f757c0
#
_entry.id   28b6fdbdb875e2522772688637f757c0
#
_cell.length_a   1.000
_cell.length_b   1.000
_cell.length_c   1.000
_cell.angle_alpha   90.00
_cell.angle_beta   90.00
_cell.angle_gamma   90.00
#
_symmetry.space_group_name_H-M   'P 1'
#
loop_
_entity.id
_entity.type
_entity.pdbx_description
1 polymer ?
#
loop_
_entity_poly.entity_id
_entity_poly.type
_entity_poly.pdbx_seq_one_letter_code
_entity_poly.pdbx_strand_id
1 'polypeptide(L)'
;MINLLMAIKALIPKYVRISRLMRDIPSKFIIAGSRDLALRGTIRRKMGQAGVRCSCIRCREYGHRLRDGWAMGKPWLTRLDYVTLGGREVFLSYEDENETLFGLLRLRINGEKAVVRELHIFGPEVPLGGRLERAVQHHGLGERLLREAERIARGEFEADKLSVLSGVGAKEYYRSLGYGLEGTYMVKELG
;
A
#
# COMPACT_ATOMS: atom_id res chain seq x y z
N MET A 1 10.08 -25.97 6.03
CA MET A 1 9.90 -24.80 5.14
C MET A 1 8.52 -24.16 5.34
N ILE A 2 7.39 -24.82 5.09
CA ILE A 2 6.04 -24.21 5.18
C ILE A 2 5.80 -23.60 6.56
N ASN A 3 6.04 -24.33 7.66
CA ASN A 3 5.84 -23.82 9.02
C ASN A 3 6.70 -22.58 9.31
N LEU A 4 7.94 -22.54 8.83
CA LEU A 4 8.81 -21.38 8.96
C LEU A 4 8.22 -20.17 8.20
N LEU A 5 7.74 -20.37 6.96
CA LEU A 5 7.11 -19.29 6.18
C LEU A 5 5.81 -18.80 6.83
N MET A 6 5.03 -19.68 7.46
CA MET A 6 3.84 -19.30 8.22
C MET A 6 4.23 -18.44 9.44
N ALA A 7 5.25 -18.86 10.21
CA ALA A 7 5.75 -18.09 11.36
C ALA A 7 6.27 -16.71 10.93
N ILE A 8 7.10 -16.63 9.88
CA ILE A 8 7.57 -15.35 9.33
C ILE A 8 6.38 -14.47 8.91
N LYS A 9 5.40 -15.03 8.18
CA LYS A 9 4.25 -14.24 7.70
C LYS A 9 3.36 -13.72 8.82
N ALA A 10 3.30 -14.42 9.96
CA ALA A 10 2.57 -13.96 11.13
C ALA A 10 3.21 -12.73 11.79
N LEU A 11 4.52 -12.57 11.65
CA LEU A 11 5.30 -11.46 12.23
C LEU A 11 5.40 -10.23 11.31
N ILE A 12 4.92 -10.33 10.06
CA ILE A 12 5.08 -9.24 9.07
C ILE A 12 4.22 -8.02 9.45
N PRO A 13 4.83 -6.84 9.62
CA PRO A 13 4.11 -5.61 9.91
C PRO A 13 3.17 -5.18 8.78
N LYS A 14 2.14 -4.39 9.12
CA LYS A 14 1.11 -3.89 8.19
C LYS A 14 1.66 -3.08 7.02
N TYR A 15 2.77 -2.39 7.21
CA TYR A 15 3.42 -1.56 6.19
C TYR A 15 4.34 -2.34 5.25
N VAL A 16 4.55 -3.63 5.45
CA VAL A 16 5.42 -4.45 4.61
C VAL A 16 4.61 -5.12 3.49
N ARG A 17 5.14 -5.08 2.26
CA ARG A 17 4.59 -5.81 1.12
C ARG A 17 5.43 -7.04 0.82
N ILE A 18 4.87 -8.23 0.95
CA ILE A 18 5.51 -9.47 0.47
C ILE A 18 5.13 -9.67 -1.00
N SER A 19 5.99 -9.26 -1.91
CA SER A 19 5.74 -9.37 -3.34
C SER A 19 5.81 -10.81 -3.83
N ARG A 20 6.84 -11.57 -3.41
CA ARG A 20 7.07 -12.96 -3.79
C ARG A 20 7.48 -13.82 -2.59
N LEU A 21 7.11 -15.10 -2.61
CA LEU A 21 7.55 -16.10 -1.62
C LEU A 21 8.60 -17.04 -2.21
N MET A 22 8.67 -17.11 -3.53
CA MET A 22 9.64 -17.90 -4.29
C MET A 22 9.87 -17.23 -5.64
N ARG A 23 10.91 -17.63 -6.34
CA ARG A 23 11.12 -17.23 -7.73
C ARG A 23 10.21 -18.04 -8.66
N ASP A 24 9.82 -17.43 -9.78
CA ASP A 24 9.03 -18.08 -10.83
C ASP A 24 10.01 -18.88 -11.75
N ILE A 25 10.50 -20.04 -11.23
CA ILE A 25 11.38 -20.93 -11.94
C ILE A 25 10.58 -22.20 -12.25
N PRO A 26 10.57 -22.68 -13.50
CA PRO A 26 9.90 -23.95 -13.83
C PRO A 26 10.46 -25.09 -12.97
N SER A 27 9.55 -25.94 -12.45
CA SER A 27 9.88 -26.97 -11.44
C SER A 27 10.97 -27.94 -11.88
N LYS A 28 11.11 -28.17 -13.18
CA LYS A 28 12.16 -29.03 -13.78
C LYS A 28 13.59 -28.51 -13.55
N PHE A 29 13.75 -27.21 -13.28
CA PHE A 29 15.06 -26.61 -13.03
C PHE A 29 15.36 -26.44 -11.52
N ILE A 30 14.44 -26.84 -10.64
CA ILE A 30 14.62 -26.74 -9.19
C ILE A 30 15.34 -27.99 -8.70
N ILE A 31 16.61 -27.84 -8.33
CA ILE A 31 17.44 -28.91 -7.76
C ILE A 31 17.03 -29.16 -6.30
N ALA A 32 16.86 -28.08 -5.52
CA ALA A 32 16.47 -28.15 -4.11
C ALA A 32 15.50 -27.03 -3.74
N GLY A 33 14.60 -27.28 -2.78
CA GLY A 33 13.59 -26.35 -2.34
C GLY A 33 12.17 -26.75 -2.71
N SER A 34 11.23 -25.78 -2.73
CA SER A 34 9.85 -26.04 -3.09
C SER A 34 9.64 -26.08 -4.58
N ARG A 35 8.97 -27.13 -5.05
CA ARG A 35 8.46 -27.26 -6.43
C ARG A 35 6.99 -26.85 -6.53
N ASP A 36 6.36 -26.42 -5.41
CA ASP A 36 4.97 -26.00 -5.38
C ASP A 36 4.83 -24.58 -5.97
N LEU A 37 4.43 -24.49 -7.23
CA LEU A 37 4.19 -23.21 -7.92
C LEU A 37 3.06 -22.40 -7.27
N ALA A 38 2.17 -23.04 -6.50
CA ALA A 38 1.09 -22.41 -5.77
C ALA A 38 1.42 -22.16 -4.29
N LEU A 39 2.70 -22.16 -3.92
CA LEU A 39 3.19 -22.07 -2.53
C LEU A 39 2.49 -20.98 -1.69
N ARG A 40 2.24 -19.80 -2.28
CA ARG A 40 1.52 -18.72 -1.59
C ARG A 40 0.10 -19.13 -1.19
N GLY A 41 -0.62 -19.78 -2.10
CA GLY A 41 -1.98 -20.29 -1.85
C GLY A 41 -1.98 -21.38 -0.77
N THR A 42 -1.03 -22.32 -0.87
CA THR A 42 -0.84 -23.39 0.13
C THR A 42 -0.58 -22.84 1.52
N ILE A 43 0.33 -21.87 1.64
CA ILE A 43 0.64 -21.23 2.94
C ILE A 43 -0.59 -20.48 3.47
N ARG A 44 -1.28 -19.70 2.62
CA ARG A 44 -2.47 -18.93 3.04
C ARG A 44 -3.56 -19.84 3.58
N ARG A 45 -3.86 -20.95 2.90
CA ARG A 45 -4.83 -21.95 3.36
C ARG A 45 -4.45 -22.55 4.70
N LYS A 46 -3.18 -22.96 4.86
CA LYS A 46 -2.69 -23.53 6.14
C LYS A 46 -2.71 -22.51 7.28
N MET A 47 -2.35 -21.25 7.02
CA MET A 47 -2.48 -20.18 8.00
C MET A 47 -3.95 -19.99 8.43
N GLY A 48 -4.89 -19.98 7.48
CA GLY A 48 -6.32 -19.90 7.79
C GLY A 48 -6.82 -21.05 8.64
N GLN A 49 -6.40 -22.29 8.34
CA GLN A 49 -6.71 -23.48 9.14
C GLN A 49 -6.15 -23.40 10.57
N ALA A 50 -5.01 -22.74 10.73
CA ALA A 50 -4.37 -22.52 12.04
C ALA A 50 -4.90 -21.27 12.78
N GLY A 51 -5.89 -20.54 12.25
CA GLY A 51 -6.37 -19.29 12.82
C GLY A 51 -5.37 -18.13 12.77
N VAL A 52 -4.30 -18.25 11.98
CA VAL A 52 -3.23 -17.25 11.88
C VAL A 52 -3.42 -16.42 10.62
N ARG A 53 -3.21 -15.10 10.74
CA ARG A 53 -3.33 -14.16 9.60
C ARG A 53 -1.99 -13.49 9.29
N CYS A 54 -1.80 -13.13 8.04
CA CYS A 54 -0.68 -12.31 7.58
C CYS A 54 -1.16 -10.88 7.39
N SER A 55 -0.52 -9.93 8.07
CA SER A 55 -0.87 -8.51 8.00
C SER A 55 -0.19 -7.75 6.87
N CYS A 56 0.58 -8.41 5.98
CA CYS A 56 1.25 -7.71 4.90
C CYS A 56 0.26 -7.06 3.93
N ILE A 57 0.67 -5.95 3.29
CA ILE A 57 -0.12 -5.19 2.31
C ILE A 57 -0.83 -6.13 1.33
N ARG A 58 -0.09 -7.01 0.63
CA ARG A 58 -0.66 -7.89 -0.38
C ARG A 58 -1.78 -8.81 0.13
N CYS A 59 -1.71 -9.29 1.38
CA CYS A 59 -2.74 -10.15 1.94
C CYS A 59 -4.00 -9.38 2.35
N ARG A 60 -3.90 -8.07 2.49
CA ARG A 60 -4.97 -7.17 2.92
C ARG A 60 -5.61 -6.38 1.78
N GLU A 61 -4.98 -6.37 0.58
CA GLU A 61 -5.48 -5.65 -0.59
C GLU A 61 -6.94 -5.98 -0.90
N TYR A 62 -7.74 -4.95 -1.16
CA TYR A 62 -9.17 -5.03 -1.49
C TYR A 62 -9.48 -6.13 -2.52
N GLY A 63 -8.80 -6.11 -3.69
CA GLY A 63 -9.06 -7.08 -4.76
C GLY A 63 -8.74 -8.53 -4.39
N HIS A 64 -7.79 -8.76 -3.48
CA HIS A 64 -7.50 -10.11 -2.95
C HIS A 64 -8.57 -10.57 -1.96
N ARG A 65 -8.98 -9.68 -1.04
CA ARG A 65 -10.01 -9.97 -0.05
C ARG A 65 -11.37 -10.21 -0.72
N LEU A 66 -11.73 -9.38 -1.71
CA LEU A 66 -12.99 -9.54 -2.46
C LEU A 66 -13.06 -10.91 -3.14
N ARG A 67 -11.99 -11.35 -3.81
CA ARG A 67 -11.91 -12.68 -4.44
C ARG A 67 -11.99 -13.84 -3.45
N ASP A 68 -11.57 -13.58 -2.21
CA ASP A 68 -11.61 -14.56 -1.11
C ASP A 68 -12.96 -14.57 -0.39
N GLY A 69 -13.95 -13.81 -0.88
CA GLY A 69 -15.32 -13.77 -0.32
C GLY A 69 -15.46 -12.94 0.95
N TRP A 70 -14.49 -12.05 1.26
CA TRP A 70 -14.61 -11.18 2.42
C TRP A 70 -15.68 -10.10 2.19
N ALA A 71 -16.50 -9.87 3.19
CA ALA A 71 -17.37 -8.70 3.21
C ALA A 71 -16.52 -7.43 3.36
N MET A 72 -16.87 -6.41 2.60
CA MET A 72 -16.20 -5.11 2.63
C MET A 72 -16.98 -4.16 3.52
N GLY A 73 -16.31 -3.61 4.53
CA GLY A 73 -16.85 -2.58 5.40
C GLY A 73 -16.61 -1.16 4.87
N LYS A 74 -16.98 -0.18 5.65
CA LYS A 74 -16.70 1.24 5.36
C LYS A 74 -15.27 1.55 5.75
N PRO A 75 -14.41 2.03 4.84
CA PRO A 75 -13.02 2.33 5.17
C PRO A 75 -12.90 3.63 5.98
N TRP A 76 -11.98 3.64 6.94
CA TRP A 76 -11.52 4.84 7.66
C TRP A 76 -10.01 4.99 7.58
N LEU A 77 -9.54 6.21 7.82
CA LEU A 77 -8.12 6.53 7.80
C LEU A 77 -7.43 5.93 9.03
N THR A 78 -6.32 5.26 8.81
CA THR A 78 -5.41 4.75 9.83
C THR A 78 -4.00 5.30 9.60
N ARG A 79 -3.22 5.40 10.68
CA ARG A 79 -1.85 5.87 10.65
C ARG A 79 -0.95 4.94 11.46
N LEU A 80 0.25 4.69 10.96
CA LEU A 80 1.30 3.97 11.65
C LEU A 80 2.65 4.61 11.35
N ASP A 81 3.33 5.05 12.40
CA ASP A 81 4.65 5.68 12.30
C ASP A 81 5.74 4.68 12.65
N TYR A 82 6.83 4.70 11.90
CA TYR A 82 8.00 3.88 12.19
C TYR A 82 9.30 4.55 11.76
N VAL A 83 10.37 4.21 12.48
CA VAL A 83 11.72 4.69 12.18
C VAL A 83 12.36 3.79 11.13
N THR A 84 13.05 4.39 10.19
CA THR A 84 13.86 3.69 9.19
C THR A 84 15.26 4.30 9.12
N LEU A 85 16.17 3.65 8.39
CA LEU A 85 17.49 4.22 8.16
C LEU A 85 17.37 5.61 7.52
N GLY A 86 17.90 6.62 8.22
CA GLY A 86 17.94 8.01 7.77
C GLY A 86 16.61 8.75 7.81
N GLY A 87 15.65 8.39 8.69
CA GLY A 87 14.44 9.18 8.91
C GLY A 87 13.26 8.40 9.47
N ARG A 88 12.08 9.00 9.37
CA ARG A 88 10.80 8.44 9.80
C ARG A 88 9.90 8.21 8.60
N GLU A 89 9.09 7.18 8.67
CA GLU A 89 7.99 6.98 7.73
C GLU A 89 6.64 7.02 8.45
N VAL A 90 5.72 7.75 7.86
CA VAL A 90 4.31 7.74 8.23
C VAL A 90 3.57 6.92 7.17
N PHE A 91 3.01 5.79 7.59
CA PHE A 91 2.20 4.92 6.77
C PHE A 91 0.73 5.25 7.01
N LEU A 92 0.11 5.91 6.05
CA LEU A 92 -1.31 6.21 6.04
C LEU A 92 -2.03 5.13 5.23
N SER A 93 -3.17 4.67 5.72
CA SER A 93 -3.99 3.72 4.96
C SER A 93 -5.48 3.92 5.23
N TYR A 94 -6.31 3.56 4.26
CA TYR A 94 -7.72 3.38 4.44
C TYR A 94 -8.01 1.90 4.62
N GLU A 95 -8.53 1.53 5.78
CA GLU A 95 -8.82 0.15 6.19
C GLU A 95 -10.23 0.04 6.76
N ASP A 96 -10.88 -1.11 6.58
CA ASP A 96 -12.14 -1.43 7.26
C ASP A 96 -11.93 -2.23 8.54
N GLU A 97 -13.01 -2.63 9.22
CA GLU A 97 -13.00 -3.44 10.45
C GLU A 97 -12.32 -4.80 10.28
N ASN A 98 -12.26 -5.31 9.07
CA ASN A 98 -11.55 -6.54 8.71
C ASN A 98 -10.08 -6.31 8.34
N GLU A 99 -9.60 -5.06 8.46
CA GLU A 99 -8.28 -4.64 8.01
C GLU A 99 -8.08 -4.78 6.49
N THR A 100 -9.17 -4.77 5.71
CA THR A 100 -9.08 -4.73 4.25
C THR A 100 -8.49 -3.40 3.82
N LEU A 101 -7.47 -3.45 2.99
CA LEU A 101 -6.72 -2.27 2.56
C LEU A 101 -7.30 -1.72 1.25
N PHE A 102 -7.88 -0.52 1.32
CA PHE A 102 -8.46 0.20 0.18
C PHE A 102 -7.50 1.17 -0.47
N GLY A 103 -6.54 1.67 0.28
CA GLY A 103 -5.50 2.54 -0.22
C GLY A 103 -4.42 2.79 0.82
N LEU A 104 -3.25 3.19 0.36
CA LEU A 104 -2.14 3.54 1.23
C LEU A 104 -1.33 4.70 0.67
N LEU A 105 -0.65 5.40 1.58
CA LEU A 105 0.38 6.38 1.28
C LEU A 105 1.55 6.19 2.23
N ARG A 106 2.77 6.29 1.72
CA ARG A 106 4.01 6.35 2.52
C ARG A 106 4.60 7.72 2.42
N LEU A 107 4.59 8.42 3.52
CA LEU A 107 5.25 9.71 3.68
C LEU A 107 6.59 9.50 4.38
N ARG A 108 7.67 9.84 3.71
CA ARG A 108 9.02 9.84 4.24
C ARG A 108 9.40 11.21 4.74
N ILE A 109 9.87 11.28 5.98
CA ILE A 109 10.41 12.48 6.58
C ILE A 109 11.91 12.28 6.83
N ASN A 110 12.72 13.25 6.39
CA ASN A 110 14.15 13.33 6.62
C ASN A 110 14.56 14.79 6.85
N GLY A 111 14.68 15.18 8.11
CA GLY A 111 14.75 16.61 8.50
C GLY A 111 13.51 17.34 8.01
N GLU A 112 13.69 18.46 7.33
CA GLU A 112 12.61 19.30 6.75
C GLU A 112 12.08 18.76 5.42
N LYS A 113 12.65 17.66 4.90
CA LYS A 113 12.24 17.08 3.61
C LYS A 113 11.12 16.07 3.80
N ALA A 114 9.99 16.33 3.14
CA ALA A 114 8.85 15.45 3.08
C ALA A 114 8.66 14.87 1.66
N VAL A 115 8.60 13.54 1.54
CA VAL A 115 8.49 12.86 0.25
C VAL A 115 7.44 11.76 0.31
N VAL A 116 6.46 11.81 -0.58
CA VAL A 116 5.55 10.68 -0.82
C VAL A 116 6.27 9.64 -1.68
N ARG A 117 6.56 8.49 -1.09
CA ARG A 117 7.27 7.39 -1.75
C ARG A 117 6.36 6.40 -2.44
N GLU A 118 5.13 6.29 -1.98
CA GLU A 118 4.11 5.41 -2.53
C GLU A 118 2.75 6.02 -2.26
N LEU A 119 1.91 6.07 -3.27
CA LEU A 119 0.47 6.31 -3.18
C LEU A 119 -0.21 5.25 -4.04
N HIS A 120 -1.04 4.43 -3.43
CA HIS A 120 -1.72 3.35 -4.13
C HIS A 120 -3.16 3.18 -3.63
N ILE A 121 -4.11 3.14 -4.56
CA ILE A 121 -5.52 2.87 -4.27
C ILE A 121 -5.87 1.51 -4.84
N PHE A 122 -6.45 0.66 -4.00
CA PHE A 122 -6.88 -0.69 -4.33
C PHE A 122 -8.38 -0.71 -4.56
N GLY A 123 -8.81 -0.93 -5.77
CA GLY A 123 -10.22 -1.00 -6.11
C GLY A 123 -10.40 -1.62 -7.49
N PRO A 124 -11.64 -1.86 -7.94
CA PRO A 124 -11.86 -2.22 -9.32
C PRO A 124 -11.38 -1.09 -10.22
N GLU A 125 -10.61 -1.43 -11.24
CA GLU A 125 -10.25 -0.47 -12.29
C GLU A 125 -11.55 -0.03 -12.97
N VAL A 126 -11.82 1.28 -12.92
CA VAL A 126 -12.94 1.88 -13.63
C VAL A 126 -12.38 2.39 -14.95
N PRO A 127 -12.87 1.92 -16.12
CA PRO A 127 -12.50 2.50 -17.39
C PRO A 127 -12.76 4.02 -17.40
N LEU A 128 -11.92 4.79 -18.06
CA LEU A 128 -12.10 6.23 -18.22
C LEU A 128 -13.52 6.52 -18.73
N GLY A 129 -14.33 7.22 -17.94
CA GLY A 129 -15.73 7.52 -18.25
C GLY A 129 -16.75 6.50 -17.72
N GLY A 130 -16.34 5.37 -17.13
CA GLY A 130 -17.24 4.39 -16.53
C GLY A 130 -17.62 4.76 -15.09
N ARG A 131 -18.90 4.63 -14.74
CA ARG A 131 -19.40 4.69 -13.35
C ARG A 131 -19.80 3.30 -12.92
N LEU A 132 -19.04 2.70 -12.01
CA LEU A 132 -19.48 1.51 -11.27
C LEU A 132 -19.92 1.95 -9.88
N GLU A 133 -21.14 1.60 -9.47
CA GLU A 133 -21.69 1.97 -8.14
C GLU A 133 -20.74 1.58 -6.99
N ARG A 134 -20.04 0.46 -7.12
CA ARG A 134 -18.99 0.03 -6.15
C ARG A 134 -17.71 0.85 -6.19
N ALA A 135 -17.41 1.52 -7.32
CA ALA A 135 -16.25 2.40 -7.45
C ALA A 135 -16.49 3.77 -6.81
N VAL A 136 -17.74 4.19 -6.71
CA VAL A 136 -18.14 5.48 -6.08
C VAL A 136 -17.70 5.55 -4.62
N GLN A 137 -17.65 4.42 -3.90
CA GLN A 137 -17.21 4.38 -2.49
C GLN A 137 -15.72 4.65 -2.31
N HIS A 138 -14.90 4.58 -3.39
CA HIS A 138 -13.45 4.76 -3.34
C HIS A 138 -12.98 6.04 -4.02
N HIS A 139 -13.90 6.84 -4.58
CA HIS A 139 -13.55 8.13 -5.18
C HIS A 139 -12.96 9.08 -4.14
N GLY A 140 -11.82 9.67 -4.47
CA GLY A 140 -11.18 10.67 -3.64
C GLY A 140 -10.28 10.14 -2.52
N LEU A 141 -10.14 8.80 -2.30
CA LEU A 141 -9.25 8.29 -1.26
C LEU A 141 -7.79 8.70 -1.49
N GLY A 142 -7.34 8.72 -2.75
CA GLY A 142 -5.99 9.17 -3.10
C GLY A 142 -5.74 10.62 -2.72
N GLU A 143 -6.68 11.49 -3.04
CA GLU A 143 -6.63 12.91 -2.68
C GLU A 143 -6.67 13.10 -1.16
N ARG A 144 -7.53 12.37 -0.45
CA ARG A 144 -7.62 12.45 1.02
C ARG A 144 -6.32 11.99 1.69
N LEU A 145 -5.69 10.91 1.20
CA LEU A 145 -4.39 10.45 1.69
C LEU A 145 -3.32 11.51 1.46
N LEU A 146 -3.34 12.16 0.30
CA LEU A 146 -2.36 13.18 -0.05
C LEU A 146 -2.54 14.44 0.80
N ARG A 147 -3.78 14.92 0.98
CA ARG A 147 -4.10 16.06 1.85
C ARG A 147 -3.70 15.79 3.31
N GLU A 148 -3.90 14.57 3.80
CA GLU A 148 -3.45 14.20 5.15
C GLU A 148 -1.91 14.16 5.24
N ALA A 149 -1.22 13.69 4.20
CA ALA A 149 0.23 13.75 4.13
C ALA A 149 0.75 15.20 4.10
N GLU A 150 0.09 16.11 3.38
CA GLU A 150 0.38 17.55 3.37
C GLU A 150 0.22 18.15 4.78
N ARG A 151 -0.91 17.86 5.45
CA ARG A 151 -1.19 18.31 6.82
C ARG A 151 -0.13 17.84 7.81
N ILE A 152 0.25 16.56 7.72
CA ILE A 152 1.28 15.98 8.60
C ILE A 152 2.65 16.59 8.31
N ALA A 153 3.04 16.68 7.04
CA ALA A 153 4.34 17.24 6.64
C ALA A 153 4.49 18.67 7.13
N ARG A 154 3.47 19.52 6.95
CA ARG A 154 3.49 20.91 7.38
C ARG A 154 3.34 21.04 8.90
N GLY A 155 2.29 20.44 9.46
CA GLY A 155 1.87 20.69 10.86
C GLY A 155 2.70 19.96 11.91
N GLU A 156 3.31 18.83 11.57
CA GLU A 156 4.03 18.00 12.53
C GLU A 156 5.56 17.99 12.29
N PHE A 157 5.99 18.28 11.05
CA PHE A 157 7.41 18.21 10.67
C PHE A 157 7.93 19.53 10.06
N GLU A 158 7.11 20.57 10.03
CA GLU A 158 7.48 21.92 9.58
C GLU A 158 8.07 21.95 8.16
N ALA A 159 7.70 20.96 7.32
CA ALA A 159 8.16 20.89 5.95
C ALA A 159 7.47 21.95 5.08
N ASP A 160 8.26 22.75 4.39
CA ASP A 160 7.73 23.80 3.49
C ASP A 160 7.20 23.22 2.18
N LYS A 161 7.69 22.05 1.78
CA LYS A 161 7.35 21.39 0.52
C LYS A 161 7.02 19.92 0.71
N LEU A 162 6.08 19.42 -0.09
CA LEU A 162 5.86 17.99 -0.25
C LEU A 162 6.23 17.56 -1.67
N SER A 163 7.13 16.60 -1.78
CA SER A 163 7.59 16.05 -3.05
C SER A 163 7.00 14.67 -3.31
N VAL A 164 6.68 14.37 -4.57
CA VAL A 164 6.17 13.07 -5.00
C VAL A 164 6.97 12.58 -6.20
N LEU A 165 7.58 11.40 -6.11
CA LEU A 165 8.18 10.76 -7.29
C LEU A 165 7.08 10.03 -8.06
N SER A 166 6.49 10.71 -9.06
CA SER A 166 5.37 10.18 -9.82
C SER A 166 5.80 9.50 -11.12
N GLY A 167 5.10 8.45 -11.52
CA GLY A 167 5.19 7.94 -12.88
C GLY A 167 4.66 8.97 -13.90
N VAL A 168 5.09 8.85 -15.17
CA VAL A 168 4.74 9.80 -16.24
C VAL A 168 3.21 9.96 -16.37
N GLY A 169 2.46 8.86 -16.36
CA GLY A 169 1.00 8.87 -16.52
C GLY A 169 0.22 9.46 -15.33
N ALA A 170 0.86 9.66 -14.18
CA ALA A 170 0.21 10.22 -12.99
C ALA A 170 0.46 11.72 -12.80
N LYS A 171 1.29 12.37 -13.63
CA LYS A 171 1.65 13.78 -13.45
C LYS A 171 0.45 14.72 -13.51
N GLU A 172 -0.49 14.47 -14.43
CA GLU A 172 -1.70 15.29 -14.57
C GLU A 172 -2.59 15.21 -13.33
N TYR A 173 -2.69 14.03 -12.71
CA TYR A 173 -3.39 13.88 -11.45
C TYR A 173 -2.78 14.78 -10.35
N TYR A 174 -1.45 14.81 -10.23
CA TYR A 174 -0.81 15.69 -9.25
C TYR A 174 -0.94 17.18 -9.61
N ARG A 175 -0.89 17.52 -10.90
CA ARG A 175 -1.14 18.91 -11.34
C ARG A 175 -2.53 19.39 -10.96
N SER A 176 -3.56 18.56 -11.10
CA SER A 176 -4.93 18.91 -10.69
C SER A 176 -5.07 19.18 -9.20
N LEU A 177 -4.10 18.70 -8.37
CA LEU A 177 -4.04 18.91 -6.93
C LEU A 177 -3.08 20.04 -6.51
N GLY A 178 -2.57 20.81 -7.49
CA GLY A 178 -1.73 21.97 -7.25
C GLY A 178 -0.23 21.68 -7.15
N TYR A 179 0.22 20.51 -7.62
CA TYR A 179 1.64 20.19 -7.69
C TYR A 179 2.27 20.68 -9.01
N GLY A 180 3.43 21.29 -8.93
CA GLY A 180 4.29 21.65 -10.07
C GLY A 180 5.38 20.62 -10.32
N LEU A 181 5.98 20.61 -11.52
CA LEU A 181 7.13 19.74 -11.82
C LEU A 181 8.43 20.48 -11.48
N GLU A 182 9.22 19.93 -10.54
CA GLU A 182 10.57 20.38 -10.23
C GLU A 182 11.54 19.20 -10.44
N GLY A 183 12.34 19.28 -11.49
CA GLY A 183 13.21 18.18 -11.90
C GLY A 183 12.42 16.91 -12.24
N THR A 184 12.59 15.85 -11.44
CA THR A 184 11.88 14.58 -11.61
C THR A 184 10.67 14.42 -10.67
N TYR A 185 10.47 15.36 -9.75
CA TYR A 185 9.42 15.30 -8.72
C TYR A 185 8.24 16.21 -9.07
N MET A 186 7.06 15.79 -8.66
CA MET A 186 5.92 16.68 -8.51
C MET A 186 6.00 17.29 -7.11
N VAL A 187 6.02 18.62 -7.02
CA VAL A 187 6.26 19.35 -5.77
C VAL A 187 5.14 20.32 -5.51
N LYS A 188 4.73 20.44 -4.26
CA LYS A 188 3.77 21.42 -3.77
C LYS A 188 4.34 22.18 -2.59
N GLU A 189 4.27 23.50 -2.63
CA GLU A 189 4.51 24.36 -1.48
C GLU A 189 3.40 24.15 -0.46
N LEU A 190 3.76 24.02 0.81
CA LEU A 190 2.82 23.76 1.90
C LEU A 190 2.45 25.02 2.70
N GLY A 191 2.99 26.14 2.33
CA GLY A 191 2.72 27.53 2.70
C GLY A 191 2.23 27.81 4.13
#